data_2111e18171b8b2dbefc5bd642f677a9b
#
_entry.id   2111e18171b8b2dbefc5bd642f677a9b
#
_cell.length_a   1.000
_cell.length_b   1.000
_cell.length_c   1.000
_cell.angle_alpha   90.00
_cell.angle_beta   90.00
_cell.angle_gamma   90.00
#
_symmetry.space_group_name_H-M   'P 1'
#
loop_
_entity.id
_entity.type
_entity.pdbx_description
1 polymer ?
#
loop_
_entity_poly.entity_id
_entity_poly.type
_entity_poly.pdbx_seq_one_letter_code
_entity_poly.pdbx_strand_id
1 'polypeptide(L)'
;DAASDVEATIALARLLQEAQPKLFAWTRRMADKQVVRELLRWDPATPVIHVSGRYSAERGCLAMVLPLGRHPRQANKVAVFDLDQDPQQWSDLDQQQLSERIFAPRTVQLERPGVKFVHVGRCPMLAPVSVLAASDTQRIGLNPERCQAHARQLDERPELKQRLLQALAQERDWDSDQPGDPESELYAGFVSPADRSRLLAVRAEPTAALPRFEDPRLAELAWRWVSRVTGEDNQGD
;
A
#
# COMPACT_ATOMS: atom_id res chain seq x y z
N ASP A 1 -9.85 11.73 23.47
CA ASP A 1 -11.24 11.24 23.61
C ASP A 1 -11.80 10.92 22.22
N ALA A 2 -12.29 9.67 22.03
CA ALA A 2 -12.78 9.19 20.73
C ALA A 2 -13.90 10.08 20.14
N ALA A 3 -14.74 10.70 20.96
CA ALA A 3 -15.77 11.62 20.51
C ALA A 3 -15.17 12.89 19.90
N SER A 4 -14.15 13.44 20.54
CA SER A 4 -13.41 14.62 20.05
C SER A 4 -12.74 14.36 18.71
N ASP A 5 -12.16 13.17 18.49
CA ASP A 5 -11.55 12.77 17.22
C ASP A 5 -12.58 12.69 16.09
N VAL A 6 -13.79 12.19 16.40
CA VAL A 6 -14.90 12.13 15.44
C VAL A 6 -15.38 13.54 15.08
N GLU A 7 -15.56 14.42 16.06
CA GLU A 7 -15.98 15.81 15.86
C GLU A 7 -14.97 16.58 14.99
N ALA A 8 -13.67 16.44 15.28
CA ALA A 8 -12.60 17.04 14.50
C ALA A 8 -12.60 16.53 13.05
N THR A 9 -12.80 15.23 12.85
CA THR A 9 -12.92 14.61 11.52
C THR A 9 -14.10 15.17 10.73
N ILE A 10 -15.27 15.31 11.37
CA ILE A 10 -16.46 15.89 10.74
C ILE A 10 -16.22 17.38 10.38
N ALA A 11 -15.62 18.15 11.29
CA ALA A 11 -15.32 19.57 11.04
C ALA A 11 -14.38 19.72 9.84
N LEU A 12 -13.31 18.90 9.77
CA LEU A 12 -12.39 18.89 8.65
C LEU A 12 -13.09 18.50 7.33
N ALA A 13 -13.95 17.49 7.37
CA ALA A 13 -14.70 17.06 6.18
C ALA A 13 -15.62 18.18 5.66
N ARG A 14 -16.30 18.92 6.54
CA ARG A 14 -17.13 20.09 6.18
C ARG A 14 -16.29 21.19 5.56
N LEU A 15 -15.16 21.53 6.16
CA LEU A 15 -14.24 22.53 5.63
C LEU A 15 -13.75 22.17 4.22
N LEU A 16 -13.36 20.92 3.98
CA LEU A 16 -12.95 20.45 2.66
C LEU A 16 -14.09 20.46 1.65
N GLN A 17 -15.30 20.12 2.07
CA GLN A 17 -16.49 20.15 1.21
C GLN A 17 -16.85 21.59 0.82
N GLU A 18 -16.75 22.56 1.72
CA GLU A 18 -16.98 23.97 1.45
C GLU A 18 -15.90 24.58 0.54
N ALA A 19 -14.63 24.29 0.85
CA ALA A 19 -13.50 24.83 0.09
C ALA A 19 -13.38 24.26 -1.33
N GLN A 20 -13.63 22.95 -1.50
CA GLN A 20 -13.43 22.21 -2.75
C GLN A 20 -14.54 21.20 -3.02
N PRO A 21 -15.80 21.65 -3.26
CA PRO A 21 -16.97 20.77 -3.31
C PRO A 21 -16.89 19.70 -4.40
N LYS A 22 -16.36 20.04 -5.59
CA LYS A 22 -16.21 19.09 -6.70
C LYS A 22 -15.17 18.01 -6.39
N LEU A 23 -14.04 18.39 -5.82
CA LEU A 23 -12.99 17.46 -5.43
C LEU A 23 -13.47 16.55 -4.30
N PHE A 24 -14.16 17.12 -3.29
CA PHE A 24 -14.75 16.36 -2.19
C PHE A 24 -15.77 15.32 -2.67
N ALA A 25 -16.68 15.72 -3.56
CA ALA A 25 -17.65 14.81 -4.16
C ALA A 25 -16.95 13.69 -4.98
N TRP A 26 -15.89 14.02 -5.72
CA TRP A 26 -15.11 13.04 -6.46
C TRP A 26 -14.39 12.05 -5.54
N THR A 27 -13.71 12.53 -4.49
CA THR A 27 -13.03 11.64 -3.54
C THR A 27 -13.98 10.68 -2.84
N ARG A 28 -15.18 11.13 -2.52
CA ARG A 28 -16.22 10.24 -1.96
C ARG A 28 -16.64 9.12 -2.90
N ARG A 29 -16.65 9.37 -4.22
CA ARG A 29 -16.92 8.31 -5.22
C ARG A 29 -15.86 7.22 -5.20
N MET A 30 -14.63 7.53 -4.81
CA MET A 30 -13.55 6.54 -4.71
C MET A 30 -13.72 5.56 -3.53
N ALA A 31 -14.70 5.78 -2.65
CA ALA A 31 -15.12 4.78 -1.67
C ALA A 31 -15.88 3.61 -2.33
N ASP A 32 -16.49 3.84 -3.49
CA ASP A 32 -17.14 2.79 -4.27
C ASP A 32 -16.09 1.96 -5.05
N LYS A 33 -15.95 0.70 -4.65
CA LYS A 33 -15.01 -0.24 -5.27
C LYS A 33 -15.32 -0.51 -6.74
N GLN A 34 -16.59 -0.37 -7.16
CA GLN A 34 -16.96 -0.57 -8.56
C GLN A 34 -16.44 0.57 -9.43
N VAL A 35 -16.62 1.81 -9.01
CA VAL A 35 -16.07 2.99 -9.69
C VAL A 35 -14.54 2.89 -9.81
N VAL A 36 -13.87 2.48 -8.73
CA VAL A 36 -12.43 2.28 -8.74
C VAL A 36 -12.00 1.18 -9.72
N ARG A 37 -12.74 0.05 -9.78
CA ARG A 37 -12.45 -1.04 -10.72
C ARG A 37 -12.67 -0.63 -12.17
N GLU A 38 -13.66 0.18 -12.45
CA GLU A 38 -13.92 0.72 -13.79
C GLU A 38 -12.77 1.62 -14.26
N LEU A 39 -12.27 2.49 -13.38
CA LEU A 39 -11.10 3.33 -13.67
C LEU A 39 -9.81 2.51 -13.84
N LEU A 40 -9.65 1.43 -13.08
CA LEU A 40 -8.49 0.54 -13.12
C LEU A 40 -8.68 -0.67 -14.04
N ARG A 41 -9.59 -0.59 -15.02
CA ARG A 41 -9.76 -1.66 -15.99
C ARG A 41 -8.50 -1.81 -16.85
N TRP A 42 -8.01 -3.05 -16.97
CA TRP A 42 -6.76 -3.37 -17.69
C TRP A 42 -6.98 -4.09 -19.02
N ASP A 43 -8.24 -4.39 -19.38
CA ASP A 43 -8.59 -5.03 -20.64
C ASP A 43 -9.97 -4.51 -21.14
N PRO A 44 -10.01 -3.62 -22.14
CA PRO A 44 -8.88 -2.84 -22.63
C PRO A 44 -8.37 -1.85 -21.57
N ALA A 45 -7.04 -1.69 -21.48
CA ALA A 45 -6.44 -0.76 -20.55
C ALA A 45 -6.61 0.69 -21.04
N THR A 46 -6.87 1.59 -20.10
CA THR A 46 -6.93 3.02 -20.39
C THR A 46 -6.09 3.78 -19.36
N PRO A 47 -5.23 4.73 -19.80
CA PRO A 47 -4.48 5.55 -18.87
C PRO A 47 -5.39 6.32 -17.93
N VAL A 48 -5.00 6.41 -16.65
CA VAL A 48 -5.69 7.17 -15.62
C VAL A 48 -4.69 8.01 -14.82
N ILE A 49 -5.18 9.07 -14.20
CA ILE A 49 -4.41 9.84 -13.24
C ILE A 49 -4.50 9.16 -11.88
N HIS A 50 -3.35 9.01 -11.24
CA HIS A 50 -3.26 8.49 -9.88
C HIS A 50 -2.44 9.44 -9.02
N VAL A 51 -3.00 9.86 -7.89
CA VAL A 51 -2.31 10.71 -6.89
C VAL A 51 -1.89 9.83 -5.72
N SER A 52 -0.61 9.92 -5.36
CA SER A 52 -0.05 9.12 -4.27
C SER A 52 1.26 9.73 -3.78
N GLY A 53 1.49 9.76 -2.47
CA GLY A 53 2.77 10.18 -1.88
C GLY A 53 3.99 9.32 -2.27
N ARG A 54 3.81 8.30 -3.09
CA ARG A 54 4.93 7.53 -3.67
C ARG A 54 5.51 8.18 -4.93
N TYR A 55 4.80 9.09 -5.56
CA TYR A 55 5.31 9.89 -6.68
C TYR A 55 6.01 11.15 -6.15
N SER A 56 6.89 11.74 -6.97
CA SER A 56 7.63 12.94 -6.60
C SER A 56 6.70 14.11 -6.25
N ALA A 57 7.04 14.86 -5.20
CA ALA A 57 6.36 16.09 -4.83
C ALA A 57 6.46 17.16 -5.91
N GLU A 58 7.56 17.20 -6.68
CA GLU A 58 7.73 18.09 -7.84
C GLU A 58 6.67 17.87 -8.92
N ARG A 59 6.18 16.62 -9.05
CA ARG A 59 5.07 16.25 -9.92
C ARG A 59 3.70 16.38 -9.23
N GLY A 60 3.62 17.08 -8.10
CA GLY A 60 2.40 17.18 -7.29
C GLY A 60 1.90 15.84 -6.76
N CYS A 61 2.79 14.88 -6.51
CA CYS A 61 2.45 13.50 -6.14
C CYS A 61 1.53 12.80 -7.15
N LEU A 62 1.57 13.18 -8.42
CA LEU A 62 0.68 12.73 -9.48
C LEU A 62 1.45 11.95 -10.56
N ALA A 63 0.83 10.91 -11.10
CA ALA A 63 1.30 10.21 -12.28
C ALA A 63 0.14 9.85 -13.21
N MET A 64 0.40 9.84 -14.51
CA MET A 64 -0.44 9.13 -15.48
C MET A 64 0.01 7.68 -15.51
N VAL A 65 -0.90 6.77 -15.21
CA VAL A 65 -0.58 5.35 -15.06
C VAL A 65 -1.44 4.49 -15.98
N LEU A 66 -0.90 3.35 -16.41
CA LEU A 66 -1.63 2.32 -17.14
C LEU A 66 -1.88 1.12 -16.21
N PRO A 67 -3.13 0.67 -16.05
CA PRO A 67 -3.43 -0.59 -15.36
C PRO A 67 -2.85 -1.78 -16.14
N LEU A 68 -2.09 -2.64 -15.45
CA LEU A 68 -1.44 -3.81 -16.04
C LEU A 68 -2.25 -5.10 -15.83
N GLY A 69 -2.89 -5.23 -14.67
CA GLY A 69 -3.63 -6.41 -14.30
C GLY A 69 -3.88 -6.52 -12.80
N ARG A 70 -4.70 -7.47 -12.43
CA ARG A 70 -5.02 -7.77 -11.02
C ARG A 70 -3.95 -8.66 -10.40
N HIS A 71 -3.63 -8.42 -9.13
CA HIS A 71 -2.75 -9.28 -8.35
C HIS A 71 -3.26 -10.74 -8.35
N PRO A 72 -2.42 -11.76 -8.62
CA PRO A 72 -2.86 -13.15 -8.75
C PRO A 72 -3.59 -13.71 -7.53
N ARG A 73 -3.14 -13.33 -6.32
CA ARG A 73 -3.68 -13.84 -5.04
C ARG A 73 -4.58 -12.85 -4.30
N GLN A 74 -4.50 -11.54 -4.58
CA GLN A 74 -5.19 -10.48 -3.84
C GLN A 74 -6.12 -9.68 -4.75
N ALA A 75 -7.40 -10.07 -4.82
CA ALA A 75 -8.38 -9.52 -5.75
C ALA A 75 -8.61 -8.00 -5.64
N ASN A 76 -8.23 -7.38 -4.53
CA ASN A 76 -8.38 -5.95 -4.29
C ASN A 76 -7.12 -5.12 -4.64
N LYS A 77 -6.12 -5.71 -5.30
CA LYS A 77 -4.93 -5.03 -5.78
C LYS A 77 -4.86 -5.07 -7.30
N VAL A 78 -4.66 -3.91 -7.92
CA VAL A 78 -4.40 -3.76 -9.36
C VAL A 78 -3.02 -3.15 -9.54
N ALA A 79 -2.18 -3.80 -10.34
CA ALA A 79 -0.87 -3.26 -10.71
C ALA A 79 -1.04 -2.14 -11.72
N VAL A 80 -0.30 -1.06 -11.54
CA VAL A 80 -0.23 0.07 -12.49
C VAL A 80 1.22 0.39 -12.82
N PHE A 81 1.45 0.90 -14.03
CA PHE A 81 2.76 1.37 -14.50
C PHE A 81 2.73 2.90 -14.67
N ASP A 82 3.75 3.60 -14.18
CA ASP A 82 3.93 5.03 -14.37
C ASP A 82 4.40 5.32 -15.81
N LEU A 83 3.54 5.90 -16.61
CA LEU A 83 3.77 6.18 -18.03
C LEU A 83 4.78 7.30 -18.29
N ASP A 84 5.29 7.98 -17.28
CA ASP A 84 6.41 8.89 -17.43
C ASP A 84 7.73 8.16 -17.72
N GLN A 85 7.83 6.89 -17.31
CA GLN A 85 8.95 6.01 -17.66
C GLN A 85 8.73 5.33 -19.01
N ASP A 86 9.81 5.19 -19.77
CA ASP A 86 9.80 4.42 -21.02
C ASP A 86 9.73 2.91 -20.71
N PRO A 87 8.67 2.20 -21.14
CA PRO A 87 8.56 0.76 -20.91
C PRO A 87 9.67 -0.05 -21.60
N GLN A 88 10.28 0.49 -22.65
CA GLN A 88 11.33 -0.20 -23.41
C GLN A 88 12.57 -0.50 -22.57
N GLN A 89 12.85 0.33 -21.56
CA GLN A 89 13.96 0.13 -20.63
C GLN A 89 13.87 -1.20 -19.86
N TRP A 90 12.68 -1.78 -19.77
CA TRP A 90 12.40 -3.00 -19.02
C TRP A 90 12.18 -4.23 -19.89
N SER A 91 12.24 -4.07 -21.22
CA SER A 91 11.87 -5.13 -22.18
C SER A 91 12.80 -6.34 -22.14
N ASP A 92 14.09 -6.11 -21.90
CA ASP A 92 15.13 -7.15 -21.94
C ASP A 92 15.32 -7.84 -20.59
N LEU A 93 14.68 -7.34 -19.53
CA LEU A 93 14.79 -7.91 -18.20
C LEU A 93 13.79 -9.06 -18.01
N ASP A 94 14.28 -10.15 -17.42
CA ASP A 94 13.42 -11.25 -17.00
C ASP A 94 12.63 -10.89 -15.71
N GLN A 95 11.74 -11.79 -15.30
CA GLN A 95 10.89 -11.58 -14.13
C GLN A 95 11.70 -11.43 -12.84
N GLN A 96 12.77 -12.18 -12.66
CA GLN A 96 13.61 -12.13 -11.48
C GLN A 96 14.37 -10.80 -11.40
N GLN A 97 15.02 -10.40 -12.50
CA GLN A 97 15.72 -9.12 -12.60
C GLN A 97 14.79 -7.92 -12.35
N LEU A 98 13.56 -7.97 -12.87
CA LEU A 98 12.55 -6.96 -12.60
C LEU A 98 12.19 -6.92 -11.10
N SER A 99 11.99 -8.08 -10.47
CA SER A 99 11.69 -8.18 -9.05
C SER A 99 12.82 -7.63 -8.19
N GLU A 100 14.06 -7.98 -8.50
CA GLU A 100 15.25 -7.46 -7.81
C GLU A 100 15.33 -5.93 -7.87
N ARG A 101 15.01 -5.32 -9.02
CA ARG A 101 14.98 -3.86 -9.18
C ARG A 101 13.80 -3.21 -8.44
N ILE A 102 12.60 -3.79 -8.52
CA ILE A 102 11.40 -3.27 -7.84
C ILE A 102 11.62 -3.20 -6.33
N PHE A 103 12.21 -4.25 -5.76
CA PHE A 103 12.39 -4.40 -4.31
C PHE A 103 13.80 -4.07 -3.81
N ALA A 104 14.68 -3.53 -4.66
CA ALA A 104 16.01 -3.10 -4.23
C ALA A 104 15.92 -2.13 -3.03
N PRO A 105 16.84 -2.18 -2.04
CA PRO A 105 16.91 -1.20 -0.98
C PRO A 105 17.06 0.23 -1.54
N ARG A 106 16.45 1.22 -0.91
CA ARG A 106 16.53 2.62 -1.38
C ARG A 106 17.93 3.21 -1.35
N THR A 107 18.83 2.60 -0.59
CA THR A 107 20.25 2.96 -0.53
C THR A 107 21.02 2.61 -1.80
N VAL A 108 20.48 1.71 -2.63
CA VAL A 108 21.08 1.32 -3.90
C VAL A 108 20.53 2.24 -5.00
N GLN A 109 21.45 2.94 -5.69
CA GLN A 109 21.12 3.80 -6.84
C GLN A 109 20.89 2.93 -8.08
N LEU A 110 19.72 2.31 -8.15
CA LEU A 110 19.25 1.55 -9.31
C LEU A 110 17.98 2.19 -9.83
N GLU A 111 17.88 2.30 -11.15
CA GLU A 111 16.62 2.61 -11.81
C GLU A 111 15.63 1.49 -11.53
N ARG A 112 14.40 1.86 -11.18
CA ARG A 112 13.34 0.94 -10.81
C ARG A 112 12.15 1.09 -11.73
N PRO A 113 11.53 -0.01 -12.16
CA PRO A 113 10.26 0.08 -12.87
C PRO A 113 9.23 0.85 -12.05
N GLY A 114 8.56 1.80 -12.67
CA GLY A 114 7.52 2.62 -12.06
C GLY A 114 6.23 1.85 -11.81
N VAL A 115 6.32 0.64 -11.25
CA VAL A 115 5.18 -0.22 -10.97
C VAL A 115 4.79 -0.18 -9.51
N LYS A 116 3.50 -0.26 -9.24
CA LYS A 116 2.96 -0.38 -7.88
C LYS A 116 1.58 -1.00 -7.89
N PHE A 117 1.14 -1.52 -6.74
CA PHE A 117 -0.25 -1.88 -6.55
C PHE A 117 -1.08 -0.70 -6.06
N VAL A 118 -2.26 -0.54 -6.66
CA VAL A 118 -3.34 0.30 -6.17
C VAL A 118 -4.37 -0.59 -5.48
N HIS A 119 -4.71 -0.24 -4.24
CA HIS A 119 -5.70 -0.96 -3.44
C HIS A 119 -7.10 -0.42 -3.73
N VAL A 120 -7.95 -1.23 -4.37
CA VAL A 120 -9.32 -0.86 -4.74
C VAL A 120 -10.18 -0.44 -3.55
N GLY A 121 -9.97 -1.05 -2.39
CA GLY A 121 -10.76 -0.79 -1.17
C GLY A 121 -10.18 0.27 -0.23
N ARG A 122 -9.17 1.05 -0.65
CA ARG A 122 -8.53 2.07 0.17
C ARG A 122 -8.75 3.49 -0.35
N CYS A 123 -9.89 3.74 -0.99
CA CYS A 123 -10.25 5.04 -1.55
C CYS A 123 -9.10 5.68 -2.35
N PRO A 124 -8.50 4.98 -3.33
CA PRO A 124 -7.36 5.52 -4.07
C PRO A 124 -7.79 6.79 -4.82
N MET A 125 -6.93 7.81 -4.83
CA MET A 125 -7.21 9.02 -5.57
C MET A 125 -6.91 8.81 -7.05
N LEU A 126 -7.95 8.51 -7.83
CA LEU A 126 -7.89 8.26 -9.27
C LEU A 126 -8.78 9.25 -10.01
N ALA A 127 -8.43 9.56 -11.26
CA ALA A 127 -9.26 10.36 -12.14
C ALA A 127 -9.00 10.02 -13.61
N PRO A 128 -9.97 10.25 -14.52
CA PRO A 128 -9.71 10.18 -15.97
C PRO A 128 -8.65 11.21 -16.38
N VAL A 129 -7.87 10.90 -17.42
CA VAL A 129 -6.85 11.83 -17.93
C VAL A 129 -7.45 13.17 -18.38
N SER A 130 -8.71 13.18 -18.80
CA SER A 130 -9.44 14.39 -19.25
C SER A 130 -9.61 15.49 -18.18
N VAL A 131 -9.29 15.20 -16.91
CA VAL A 131 -9.34 16.22 -15.86
C VAL A 131 -8.14 17.17 -15.90
N LEU A 132 -7.06 16.80 -16.58
CA LEU A 132 -5.86 17.63 -16.69
C LEU A 132 -5.99 18.65 -17.82
N ALA A 133 -5.84 19.92 -17.50
CA ALA A 133 -5.66 20.98 -18.48
C ALA A 133 -4.19 21.04 -18.95
N ALA A 134 -3.95 21.67 -20.10
CA ALA A 134 -2.59 21.86 -20.62
C ALA A 134 -1.69 22.65 -19.65
N SER A 135 -2.25 23.62 -18.94
CA SER A 135 -1.54 24.37 -17.89
C SER A 135 -1.11 23.50 -16.71
N ASP A 136 -1.93 22.49 -16.35
CA ASP A 136 -1.60 21.58 -15.25
C ASP A 136 -0.45 20.67 -15.66
N THR A 137 -0.50 20.09 -16.87
CA THR A 137 0.56 19.20 -17.37
C THR A 137 1.90 19.92 -17.48
N GLN A 138 1.90 21.18 -17.92
CA GLN A 138 3.11 22.01 -17.98
C GLN A 138 3.67 22.27 -16.57
N ARG A 139 2.80 22.64 -15.62
CA ARG A 139 3.20 22.93 -14.23
C ARG A 139 3.84 21.75 -13.51
N ILE A 140 3.39 20.54 -13.77
CA ILE A 140 3.91 19.30 -13.13
C ILE A 140 4.93 18.56 -13.99
N GLY A 141 5.31 19.10 -15.15
CA GLY A 141 6.29 18.49 -16.06
C GLY A 141 5.81 17.19 -16.71
N LEU A 142 4.50 16.94 -16.76
CA LEU A 142 3.92 15.74 -17.38
C LEU A 142 3.76 15.99 -18.90
N ASN A 143 4.19 15.02 -19.70
CA ASN A 143 3.96 15.03 -21.15
C ASN A 143 2.91 13.97 -21.52
N PRO A 144 1.64 14.37 -21.76
CA PRO A 144 0.56 13.41 -22.06
C PRO A 144 0.78 12.63 -23.35
N GLU A 145 1.39 13.23 -24.38
CA GLU A 145 1.65 12.57 -25.67
C GLU A 145 2.68 11.46 -25.51
N ARG A 146 3.77 11.72 -24.76
CA ARG A 146 4.77 10.72 -24.40
C ARG A 146 4.13 9.59 -23.58
N CYS A 147 3.33 9.91 -22.58
CA CYS A 147 2.62 8.92 -21.78
C CYS A 147 1.68 8.05 -22.64
N GLN A 148 0.98 8.63 -23.60
CA GLN A 148 0.13 7.88 -24.53
C GLN A 148 0.95 6.99 -25.47
N ALA A 149 2.14 7.43 -25.91
CA ALA A 149 3.05 6.61 -26.70
C ALA A 149 3.54 5.40 -25.88
N HIS A 150 3.92 5.62 -24.62
CA HIS A 150 4.33 4.54 -23.71
C HIS A 150 3.18 3.57 -23.39
N ALA A 151 1.96 4.07 -23.27
CA ALA A 151 0.78 3.20 -23.09
C ALA A 151 0.58 2.27 -24.28
N ARG A 152 0.69 2.79 -25.52
CA ARG A 152 0.62 1.97 -26.75
C ARG A 152 1.72 0.92 -26.80
N GLN A 153 2.95 1.28 -26.46
CA GLN A 153 4.07 0.34 -26.39
C GLN A 153 3.80 -0.81 -25.42
N LEU A 154 3.18 -0.54 -24.29
CA LEU A 154 2.78 -1.58 -23.32
C LEU A 154 1.62 -2.44 -23.87
N ASP A 155 0.67 -1.86 -24.55
CA ASP A 155 -0.46 -2.61 -25.15
C ASP A 155 0.00 -3.54 -26.28
N GLU A 156 1.03 -3.15 -27.03
CA GLU A 156 1.67 -3.97 -28.06
C GLU A 156 2.54 -5.11 -27.47
N ARG A 157 2.82 -5.08 -26.14
CA ARG A 157 3.71 -6.04 -25.45
C ARG A 157 3.04 -6.65 -24.22
N PRO A 158 2.01 -7.48 -24.40
CA PRO A 158 1.29 -8.11 -23.29
C PRO A 158 2.19 -8.96 -22.39
N GLU A 159 3.25 -9.57 -22.95
CA GLU A 159 4.25 -10.33 -22.22
C GLU A 159 5.06 -9.45 -21.24
N LEU A 160 5.37 -8.20 -21.60
CA LEU A 160 6.03 -7.26 -20.69
C LEU A 160 5.09 -6.85 -19.55
N LYS A 161 3.81 -6.56 -19.86
CA LYS A 161 2.80 -6.26 -18.83
C LYS A 161 2.68 -7.40 -17.82
N GLN A 162 2.66 -8.63 -18.32
CA GLN A 162 2.57 -9.83 -17.48
C GLN A 162 3.83 -10.02 -16.63
N ARG A 163 5.03 -9.85 -17.20
CA ARG A 163 6.30 -9.96 -16.44
C ARG A 163 6.38 -8.91 -15.33
N LEU A 164 6.03 -7.64 -15.62
CA LEU A 164 5.99 -6.58 -14.62
C LEU A 164 5.00 -6.87 -13.49
N LEU A 165 3.80 -7.37 -13.84
CA LEU A 165 2.80 -7.78 -12.87
C LEU A 165 3.30 -8.92 -11.99
N GLN A 166 3.88 -9.96 -12.59
CA GLN A 166 4.39 -11.12 -11.86
C GLN A 166 5.58 -10.74 -10.98
N ALA A 167 6.52 -9.94 -11.48
CA ALA A 167 7.65 -9.45 -10.72
C ALA A 167 7.22 -8.62 -9.49
N LEU A 168 6.22 -7.74 -9.67
CA LEU A 168 5.64 -6.95 -8.59
C LEU A 168 4.85 -7.81 -7.60
N ALA A 169 4.24 -8.92 -8.06
CA ALA A 169 3.47 -9.84 -7.23
C ALA A 169 4.33 -10.90 -6.50
N GLN A 170 5.61 -10.98 -6.83
CA GLN A 170 6.56 -11.70 -6.00
C GLN A 170 6.66 -10.95 -4.67
N GLU A 171 5.81 -11.37 -3.73
CA GLU A 171 6.08 -11.03 -2.34
C GLU A 171 7.46 -11.63 -2.06
N ARG A 172 8.45 -10.78 -1.77
CA ARG A 172 9.55 -11.28 -0.95
C ARG A 172 8.83 -11.84 0.27
N ASP A 173 9.00 -13.13 0.53
CA ASP A 173 8.89 -13.62 1.87
C ASP A 173 9.88 -12.77 2.69
N TRP A 174 9.38 -11.67 3.18
CA TRP A 174 10.12 -10.81 4.09
C TRP A 174 10.18 -11.63 5.38
N ASP A 175 11.23 -12.46 5.45
CA ASP A 175 11.58 -13.28 6.60
C ASP A 175 10.37 -13.88 7.35
N SER A 176 9.69 -14.84 6.72
CA SER A 176 8.84 -15.77 7.46
C SER A 176 9.64 -16.69 8.39
N ASP A 177 10.98 -16.68 8.27
CA ASP A 177 11.87 -17.50 9.09
C ASP A 177 12.44 -16.78 10.34
N GLN A 178 12.30 -15.45 10.43
CA GLN A 178 12.50 -14.78 11.72
C GLN A 178 11.14 -14.55 12.37
N PRO A 179 10.90 -15.11 13.57
CA PRO A 179 9.71 -14.75 14.32
C PRO A 179 9.68 -13.23 14.46
N GLY A 180 8.66 -12.61 13.89
CA GLY A 180 8.46 -11.16 13.99
C GLY A 180 8.38 -10.74 15.44
N ASP A 181 8.59 -9.47 15.73
CA ASP A 181 8.34 -8.95 17.08
C ASP A 181 6.88 -9.25 17.44
N PRO A 182 6.61 -10.04 18.53
CA PRO A 182 5.25 -10.39 18.92
C PRO A 182 4.30 -9.19 19.07
N GLU A 183 4.80 -7.99 19.37
CA GLU A 183 4.01 -6.75 19.44
C GLU A 183 3.51 -6.28 18.07
N SER A 184 4.20 -6.62 17.00
CA SER A 184 3.78 -6.30 15.62
C SER A 184 2.86 -7.35 15.01
N GLU A 185 2.72 -8.53 15.63
CA GLU A 185 1.98 -9.69 15.14
C GLU A 185 0.55 -9.80 15.68
N LEU A 186 -0.08 -8.70 16.05
CA LEU A 186 -1.43 -8.67 16.63
C LEU A 186 -2.48 -9.48 15.83
N TYR A 187 -2.32 -9.54 14.50
CA TYR A 187 -3.25 -10.21 13.58
C TYR A 187 -2.71 -11.54 13.02
N ALA A 188 -1.59 -12.06 13.51
CA ALA A 188 -1.03 -13.32 13.03
C ALA A 188 -1.84 -14.56 13.43
N GLY A 189 -2.76 -14.43 14.40
CA GLY A 189 -3.66 -15.48 14.81
C GLY A 189 -4.68 -15.04 15.86
N PHE A 190 -5.69 -15.88 16.09
CA PHE A 190 -6.66 -15.66 17.14
C PHE A 190 -6.20 -16.29 18.45
N VAL A 191 -6.34 -15.53 19.54
CA VAL A 191 -6.05 -16.04 20.89
C VAL A 191 -7.10 -17.06 21.29
N SER A 192 -6.66 -18.26 21.71
CA SER A 192 -7.56 -19.31 22.20
C SER A 192 -8.33 -18.88 23.45
N PRO A 193 -9.52 -19.44 23.73
CA PRO A 193 -10.25 -19.16 24.97
C PRO A 193 -9.41 -19.47 26.21
N ALA A 194 -8.59 -20.53 26.17
CA ALA A 194 -7.71 -20.92 27.26
C ALA A 194 -6.62 -19.85 27.49
N ASP A 195 -5.95 -19.39 26.43
CA ASP A 195 -4.94 -18.36 26.54
C ASP A 195 -5.51 -17.01 26.93
N ARG A 196 -6.73 -16.71 26.49
CA ARG A 196 -7.43 -15.48 26.92
C ARG A 196 -7.65 -15.48 28.45
N SER A 197 -8.06 -16.63 29.01
CA SER A 197 -8.24 -16.76 30.45
C SER A 197 -6.90 -16.61 31.19
N ARG A 198 -5.82 -17.17 30.65
CA ARG A 198 -4.46 -17.02 31.20
C ARG A 198 -3.98 -15.56 31.18
N LEU A 199 -4.21 -14.84 30.12
CA LEU A 199 -3.90 -13.40 30.01
C LEU A 199 -4.68 -12.57 31.06
N LEU A 200 -5.94 -12.90 31.30
CA LEU A 200 -6.73 -12.24 32.35
C LEU A 200 -6.16 -12.52 33.74
N ALA A 201 -5.70 -13.73 34.00
CA ALA A 201 -5.03 -14.08 35.27
C ALA A 201 -3.72 -13.29 35.47
N VAL A 202 -2.88 -13.19 34.42
CA VAL A 202 -1.65 -12.38 34.47
C VAL A 202 -1.96 -10.91 34.75
N ARG A 203 -3.04 -10.37 34.18
CA ARG A 203 -3.46 -8.97 34.44
C ARG A 203 -3.97 -8.77 35.85
N ALA A 204 -4.59 -9.79 36.48
CA ALA A 204 -5.10 -9.72 37.83
C ALA A 204 -3.97 -9.76 38.87
N GLU A 205 -2.94 -10.61 38.63
CA GLU A 205 -1.78 -10.76 39.50
C GLU A 205 -0.46 -10.70 38.69
N PRO A 206 0.03 -9.51 38.38
CA PRO A 206 1.25 -9.33 37.56
C PRO A 206 2.53 -9.91 38.20
N THR A 207 2.53 -10.07 39.53
CA THR A 207 3.68 -10.61 40.30
C THR A 207 3.66 -12.12 40.41
N ALA A 208 2.58 -12.81 39.97
CA ALA A 208 2.51 -14.25 39.95
C ALA A 208 3.38 -14.84 38.82
N ALA A 209 3.75 -16.12 38.99
CA ALA A 209 4.47 -16.85 37.95
C ALA A 209 3.64 -16.88 36.63
N LEU A 210 4.29 -16.60 35.51
CA LEU A 210 3.61 -16.61 34.20
C LEU A 210 3.10 -18.02 33.86
N PRO A 211 1.83 -18.15 33.45
CA PRO A 211 1.28 -19.41 32.98
C PRO A 211 1.92 -19.86 31.67
N ARG A 212 1.87 -21.15 31.40
CA ARG A 212 2.28 -21.67 30.08
C ARG A 212 1.18 -21.40 29.06
N PHE A 213 1.49 -20.65 28.02
CA PHE A 213 0.59 -20.34 26.90
C PHE A 213 0.68 -21.44 25.83
N GLU A 214 -0.41 -21.63 25.10
CA GLU A 214 -0.47 -22.47 23.89
C GLU A 214 0.22 -21.75 22.71
N ASP A 215 0.00 -20.43 22.62
CA ASP A 215 0.65 -19.57 21.65
C ASP A 215 1.96 -19.01 22.24
N PRO A 216 3.13 -19.36 21.68
CA PRO A 216 4.43 -18.92 22.21
C PRO A 216 4.62 -17.41 22.19
N ARG A 217 3.95 -16.67 21.30
CA ARG A 217 4.00 -15.21 21.24
C ARG A 217 3.45 -14.56 22.50
N LEU A 218 2.41 -15.18 23.09
CA LEU A 218 1.75 -14.66 24.29
C LEU A 218 2.62 -14.77 25.53
N ALA A 219 3.53 -15.73 25.58
CA ALA A 219 4.50 -15.84 26.67
C ALA A 219 5.42 -14.62 26.72
N GLU A 220 5.98 -14.24 25.57
CA GLU A 220 6.84 -13.06 25.43
C GLU A 220 6.07 -11.77 25.69
N LEU A 221 4.87 -11.62 25.13
CA LEU A 221 4.03 -10.44 25.35
C LEU A 221 3.64 -10.27 26.82
N ALA A 222 3.27 -11.37 27.50
CA ALA A 222 2.93 -11.35 28.91
C ALA A 222 4.14 -10.96 29.77
N TRP A 223 5.32 -11.50 29.46
CA TRP A 223 6.56 -11.16 30.15
C TRP A 223 6.90 -9.67 29.99
N ARG A 224 6.90 -9.14 28.77
CA ARG A 224 7.15 -7.70 28.49
C ARG A 224 6.14 -6.81 29.20
N TRP A 225 4.86 -7.20 29.21
CA TRP A 225 3.83 -6.43 29.89
C TRP A 225 4.05 -6.41 31.41
N VAL A 226 4.32 -7.56 32.03
CA VAL A 226 4.61 -7.66 33.46
C VAL A 226 5.83 -6.81 33.82
N SER A 227 6.95 -6.90 33.09
CA SER A 227 8.14 -6.10 33.33
C SER A 227 7.86 -4.60 33.30
N ARG A 228 7.02 -4.13 32.37
CA ARG A 228 6.62 -2.71 32.33
C ARG A 228 5.74 -2.27 33.49
N VAL A 229 4.86 -3.14 33.98
CA VAL A 229 3.91 -2.82 35.05
C VAL A 229 4.57 -2.93 36.44
N THR A 230 5.46 -3.88 36.65
CA THR A 230 6.15 -4.11 37.93
C THR A 230 7.40 -3.25 38.10
N GLY A 231 7.87 -2.59 37.03
CA GLY A 231 9.08 -1.75 37.08
C GLY A 231 10.38 -2.54 37.21
N GLU A 232 10.33 -3.85 36.97
CA GLU A 232 11.52 -4.69 36.87
C GLU A 232 12.16 -4.49 35.48
N ASP A 233 12.79 -3.33 35.27
CA ASP A 233 13.72 -3.16 34.17
C ASP A 233 14.87 -4.15 34.36
N ASN A 234 14.89 -5.17 33.55
CA ASN A 234 15.95 -6.16 33.52
C ASN A 234 17.24 -5.49 33.02
N GLN A 235 18.06 -5.00 33.93
CA GLN A 235 19.50 -4.86 33.72
C GLN A 235 20.04 -6.30 33.69
N GLY A 236 19.91 -6.93 32.54
CA GLY A 236 20.52 -8.22 32.25
C GLY A 236 21.90 -7.99 31.64
N ASP A 237 22.91 -8.53 32.29
CA ASP A 237 24.28 -8.70 31.83
C ASP A 237 24.41 -9.20 30.38
#